data_e5ea1e5892c609c0e2a07e3f1f1446ee
#
_entry.id   e5ea1e5892c609c0e2a07e3f1f1446ee
#
_cell.length_a   1.000
_cell.length_b   1.000
_cell.length_c   1.000
_cell.angle_alpha   90.00
_cell.angle_beta   90.00
_cell.angle_gamma   90.00
#
_symmetry.space_group_name_H-M   'P 1'
#
loop_
_entity.id
_entity.type
_entity.pdbx_description
1 polymer ?
#
loop_
_entity_poly.entity_id
_entity_poly.type
_entity_poly.pdbx_seq_one_letter_code
_entity_poly.pdbx_strand_id
1 'polypeptide(L)'
;RGVVLAAGDYANCPSTISRFKGDRYASIEGINLNAKGDGHRLAESAGAKLLNMDVTYGPELRFVPPPGKTFQQLLPKSGVGARLLGHLLPFIPQFAMNAMISRLLVTWQHPESSLFDDGAILINRKGERFCDETLWPEREIAVAAQPEKECFILLDRSLAERYSQWPKFISTAPKIAYAYVADYLRLRPDIAVQSPSIETVAERHNIPADALHKTIEATNNARTSADLKPFDDLRWTILGPAKAYFTTTEGGAAINQQFQTLDENGRPIPGLYAVGQTGLGGQILWGHGLHIAWAMTSGRLAGRHVAQLRFE
;
A
#
# COMPACT_ATOMS: atom_id res chain seq x y z
N ARG A 1 -18.64 -31.81 12.68
CA ARG A 1 -17.32 -31.20 12.42
C ARG A 1 -17.52 -30.05 11.44
N GLY A 2 -16.78 -28.95 11.60
CA GLY A 2 -16.87 -27.79 10.72
C GLY A 2 -15.49 -27.37 10.22
N VAL A 3 -15.48 -26.68 9.08
CA VAL A 3 -14.30 -26.04 8.49
C VAL A 3 -14.47 -24.54 8.60
N VAL A 4 -13.45 -23.84 9.07
CA VAL A 4 -13.43 -22.37 9.15
C VAL A 4 -12.40 -21.86 8.15
N LEU A 5 -12.84 -21.15 7.13
CA LEU A 5 -11.98 -20.48 6.16
C LEU A 5 -11.48 -19.16 6.73
N ALA A 6 -10.16 -19.07 6.95
CA ALA A 6 -9.47 -17.92 7.55
C ALA A 6 -8.19 -17.59 6.77
N ALA A 7 -8.24 -17.66 5.44
CA ALA A 7 -7.06 -17.61 4.57
C ALA A 7 -6.67 -16.19 4.10
N GLY A 8 -7.29 -15.16 4.68
CA GLY A 8 -7.00 -13.76 4.31
C GLY A 8 -7.68 -13.35 3.00
N ASP A 9 -7.05 -12.45 2.25
CA ASP A 9 -7.59 -11.82 1.05
C ASP A 9 -6.99 -12.39 -0.27
N TYR A 10 -7.27 -11.73 -1.39
CA TYR A 10 -6.79 -12.11 -2.73
C TYR A 10 -6.04 -10.97 -3.45
N ALA A 11 -5.55 -9.97 -2.71
CA ALA A 11 -4.89 -8.79 -3.29
C ALA A 11 -3.72 -9.13 -4.22
N ASN A 12 -3.04 -10.27 -4.00
CA ASN A 12 -1.93 -10.76 -4.82
C ASN A 12 -2.29 -12.00 -5.65
N CYS A 13 -3.53 -12.04 -6.15
CA CYS A 13 -4.02 -13.09 -7.05
C CYS A 13 -4.46 -12.48 -8.39
N PRO A 14 -3.57 -12.40 -9.41
CA PRO A 14 -3.87 -11.76 -10.69
C PRO A 14 -5.14 -12.30 -11.37
N SER A 15 -5.37 -13.61 -11.32
CA SER A 15 -6.55 -14.21 -11.94
C SER A 15 -7.86 -13.81 -11.25
N THR A 16 -7.88 -13.69 -9.93
CA THR A 16 -9.05 -13.22 -9.18
C THR A 16 -9.29 -11.73 -9.42
N ILE A 17 -8.22 -10.92 -9.40
CA ILE A 17 -8.30 -9.49 -9.71
C ILE A 17 -8.79 -9.27 -11.15
N SER A 18 -8.23 -9.96 -12.13
CA SER A 18 -8.67 -9.90 -13.53
C SER A 18 -10.16 -10.23 -13.66
N ARG A 19 -10.59 -11.34 -13.06
CA ARG A 19 -11.98 -11.83 -13.14
C ARG A 19 -13.00 -10.84 -12.57
N PHE A 20 -12.73 -10.22 -11.44
CA PHE A 20 -13.74 -9.44 -10.72
C PHE A 20 -13.56 -7.94 -10.86
N LYS A 21 -12.32 -7.45 -11.00
CA LYS A 21 -12.03 -6.00 -11.13
C LYS A 21 -11.68 -5.59 -12.56
N GLY A 22 -11.17 -6.53 -13.35
CA GLY A 22 -10.80 -6.33 -14.75
C GLY A 22 -9.31 -6.52 -15.03
N ASP A 23 -8.99 -6.91 -16.28
CA ASP A 23 -7.65 -7.29 -16.73
C ASP A 23 -6.60 -6.19 -16.54
N ARG A 24 -7.00 -4.92 -16.69
CA ARG A 24 -6.12 -3.76 -16.53
C ARG A 24 -5.49 -3.65 -15.13
N TYR A 25 -6.09 -4.30 -14.11
CA TYR A 25 -5.60 -4.31 -12.74
C TYR A 25 -4.77 -5.54 -12.40
N ALA A 26 -4.75 -6.55 -13.26
CA ALA A 26 -4.13 -7.85 -12.97
C ALA A 26 -2.60 -7.80 -12.76
N SER A 27 -1.94 -6.78 -13.32
CA SER A 27 -0.49 -6.56 -13.16
C SER A 27 -0.09 -5.90 -11.84
N ILE A 28 -1.06 -5.33 -11.12
CA ILE A 28 -0.83 -4.68 -9.81
C ILE A 28 -0.67 -5.76 -8.74
N GLU A 29 0.37 -5.63 -7.92
CA GLU A 29 0.69 -6.61 -6.88
C GLU A 29 -0.03 -6.30 -5.57
N GLY A 30 -0.29 -7.32 -4.75
CA GLY A 30 -0.70 -7.12 -3.36
C GLY A 30 0.51 -6.90 -2.46
N ILE A 31 0.38 -6.02 -1.45
CA ILE A 31 1.43 -5.84 -0.43
C ILE A 31 1.78 -7.17 0.25
N ASN A 32 0.78 -7.98 0.54
CA ASN A 32 0.96 -9.32 1.07
C ASN A 32 1.08 -10.33 -0.07
N LEU A 33 2.29 -10.78 -0.36
CA LEU A 33 2.55 -11.75 -1.42
C LEU A 33 1.84 -13.10 -1.22
N ASN A 34 1.39 -13.41 -0.01
CA ASN A 34 0.65 -14.62 0.32
C ASN A 34 -0.88 -14.46 0.20
N ALA A 35 -1.37 -13.29 -0.16
CA ALA A 35 -2.79 -13.03 -0.39
C ALA A 35 -3.26 -13.60 -1.74
N LYS A 36 -3.36 -14.92 -1.83
CA LYS A 36 -3.62 -15.68 -3.07
C LYS A 36 -5.09 -16.05 -3.29
N GLY A 37 -5.99 -15.68 -2.37
CA GLY A 37 -7.41 -15.96 -2.51
C GLY A 37 -7.81 -17.42 -2.30
N ASP A 38 -7.00 -18.21 -1.62
CA ASP A 38 -7.27 -19.65 -1.42
C ASP A 38 -8.60 -19.89 -0.71
N GLY A 39 -8.90 -19.10 0.33
CA GLY A 39 -10.16 -19.21 1.05
C GLY A 39 -11.37 -18.86 0.19
N HIS A 40 -11.24 -17.88 -0.70
CA HIS A 40 -12.31 -17.50 -1.63
C HIS A 40 -12.59 -18.60 -2.65
N ARG A 41 -11.53 -19.20 -3.24
CA ARG A 41 -11.68 -20.33 -4.17
C ARG A 41 -12.30 -21.55 -3.50
N LEU A 42 -11.89 -21.86 -2.26
CA LEU A 42 -12.47 -22.96 -1.49
C LEU A 42 -13.95 -22.70 -1.17
N ALA A 43 -14.29 -21.47 -0.75
CA ALA A 43 -15.67 -21.09 -0.50
C ALA A 43 -16.53 -21.25 -1.77
N GLU A 44 -16.08 -20.69 -2.89
CA GLU A 44 -16.76 -20.75 -4.18
C GLU A 44 -16.93 -22.20 -4.67
N SER A 45 -15.89 -23.05 -4.55
CA SER A 45 -15.97 -24.47 -4.93
C SER A 45 -16.96 -25.26 -4.08
N ALA A 46 -17.26 -24.80 -2.87
CA ALA A 46 -18.28 -25.36 -2.00
C ALA A 46 -19.68 -24.77 -2.26
N GLY A 47 -19.85 -23.90 -3.26
CA GLY A 47 -21.12 -23.28 -3.62
C GLY A 47 -21.43 -21.99 -2.86
N ALA A 48 -20.43 -21.37 -2.22
CA ALA A 48 -20.62 -20.11 -1.51
C ALA A 48 -20.80 -18.93 -2.46
N LYS A 49 -21.72 -18.03 -2.10
CA LYS A 49 -21.85 -16.73 -2.72
C LYS A 49 -20.69 -15.82 -2.32
N LEU A 50 -20.08 -15.15 -3.30
CA LEU A 50 -19.04 -14.15 -3.08
C LEU A 50 -19.62 -12.74 -3.29
N LEU A 51 -19.25 -11.79 -2.43
CA LEU A 51 -19.75 -10.43 -2.42
C LEU A 51 -18.61 -9.44 -2.52
N ASN A 52 -18.82 -8.29 -3.20
CA ASN A 52 -17.90 -7.16 -3.31
C ASN A 52 -16.49 -7.53 -3.83
N MET A 53 -16.40 -8.53 -4.70
CA MET A 53 -15.12 -9.06 -5.20
C MET A 53 -14.37 -8.09 -6.11
N ASP A 54 -15.00 -7.03 -6.59
CA ASP A 54 -14.42 -5.94 -7.38
C ASP A 54 -13.84 -4.81 -6.50
N VAL A 55 -14.16 -4.80 -5.19
CA VAL A 55 -13.76 -3.74 -4.28
C VAL A 55 -12.40 -4.02 -3.66
N THR A 56 -11.48 -3.07 -3.81
CA THR A 56 -10.11 -3.16 -3.29
C THR A 56 -9.74 -1.88 -2.55
N TYR A 57 -8.87 -1.99 -1.56
CA TYR A 57 -8.19 -0.84 -0.98
C TYR A 57 -6.91 -0.55 -1.82
N GLY A 58 -6.91 0.57 -2.52
CA GLY A 58 -5.97 0.87 -3.60
C GLY A 58 -6.56 0.56 -5.00
N PRO A 59 -5.73 0.66 -6.05
CA PRO A 59 -4.26 0.65 -5.98
C PRO A 59 -3.66 1.96 -5.43
N GLU A 60 -2.54 1.83 -4.74
CA GLU A 60 -1.76 2.95 -4.19
C GLU A 60 -0.30 2.84 -4.60
N LEU A 61 0.31 3.98 -4.91
CA LEU A 61 1.74 4.06 -5.09
C LEU A 61 2.43 3.97 -3.72
N ARG A 62 3.40 3.06 -3.57
CA ARG A 62 4.16 2.89 -2.32
C ARG A 62 5.64 2.72 -2.59
N PHE A 63 6.45 3.28 -1.69
CA PHE A 63 7.89 3.05 -1.74
C PHE A 63 8.23 1.59 -1.43
N VAL A 64 9.25 1.07 -2.10
CA VAL A 64 9.75 -0.27 -1.80
C VAL A 64 10.33 -0.34 -0.39
N PRO A 65 10.16 -1.46 0.33
CA PRO A 65 10.74 -1.63 1.66
C PRO A 65 12.27 -1.56 1.60
N PRO A 66 12.94 -1.11 2.69
CA PRO A 66 14.39 -1.08 2.72
C PRO A 66 15.00 -2.47 2.60
N PRO A 67 16.18 -2.60 2.00
CA PRO A 67 16.90 -3.85 1.99
C PRO A 67 17.26 -4.28 3.43
N GLY A 68 16.89 -5.49 3.83
CA GLY A 68 17.16 -6.03 5.17
C GLY A 68 15.98 -6.01 6.13
N LYS A 69 16.27 -6.23 7.41
CA LYS A 69 15.22 -6.29 8.44
C LYS A 69 14.68 -4.90 8.76
N THR A 70 13.37 -4.74 8.66
CA THR A 70 12.70 -3.51 9.07
C THR A 70 12.77 -3.31 10.59
N PHE A 71 12.63 -2.07 11.04
CA PHE A 71 12.64 -1.75 12.48
C PHE A 71 11.64 -2.59 13.28
N GLN A 72 10.44 -2.85 12.74
CA GLN A 72 9.43 -3.71 13.40
C GLN A 72 9.90 -5.14 13.59
N GLN A 73 10.70 -5.68 12.67
CA GLN A 73 11.24 -7.05 12.77
C GLN A 73 12.34 -7.18 13.82
N LEU A 74 12.94 -6.06 14.24
CA LEU A 74 13.94 -6.00 15.30
C LEU A 74 13.32 -5.92 16.70
N LEU A 75 12.04 -5.56 16.80
CA LEU A 75 11.34 -5.49 18.08
C LEU A 75 11.06 -6.91 18.63
N PRO A 76 11.18 -7.11 19.97
CA PRO A 76 10.87 -8.38 20.57
C PRO A 76 9.39 -8.73 20.39
N LYS A 77 9.11 -9.88 19.75
CA LYS A 77 7.74 -10.31 19.38
C LYS A 77 6.99 -10.99 20.53
N SER A 78 7.70 -11.51 21.51
CA SER A 78 7.10 -12.26 22.62
C SER A 78 8.07 -12.35 23.82
N GLY A 79 7.60 -12.91 24.93
CA GLY A 79 8.40 -13.20 26.12
C GLY A 79 8.68 -11.98 27.01
N VAL A 80 9.74 -12.10 27.82
CA VAL A 80 10.12 -11.08 28.82
C VAL A 80 10.49 -9.75 28.14
N GLY A 81 11.18 -9.80 27.00
CA GLY A 81 11.58 -8.59 26.26
C GLY A 81 10.38 -7.77 25.77
N ALA A 82 9.33 -8.42 25.25
CA ALA A 82 8.12 -7.72 24.82
C ALA A 82 7.35 -7.11 26.00
N ARG A 83 7.30 -7.82 27.15
CA ARG A 83 6.68 -7.29 28.39
C ARG A 83 7.45 -6.09 28.93
N LEU A 84 8.77 -6.18 28.99
CA LEU A 84 9.62 -5.06 29.43
C LEU A 84 9.46 -3.83 28.53
N LEU A 85 9.50 -4.02 27.21
CA LEU A 85 9.25 -2.95 26.25
C LEU A 85 7.87 -2.31 26.46
N GLY A 86 6.82 -3.12 26.64
CA GLY A 86 5.45 -2.62 26.91
C GLY A 86 5.36 -1.78 28.18
N HIS A 87 6.12 -2.14 29.24
CA HIS A 87 6.19 -1.33 30.49
C HIS A 87 6.98 -0.03 30.32
N LEU A 88 7.99 -0.02 29.45
CA LEU A 88 8.84 1.14 29.19
C LEU A 88 8.21 2.15 28.21
N LEU A 89 7.32 1.69 27.29
CA LEU A 89 6.69 2.54 26.29
C LEU A 89 6.07 3.84 26.85
N PRO A 90 5.33 3.85 27.98
CA PRO A 90 4.74 5.05 28.54
C PRO A 90 5.76 6.10 29.04
N PHE A 91 7.02 5.67 29.26
CA PHE A 91 8.10 6.55 29.74
C PHE A 91 9.01 7.06 28.62
N ILE A 92 8.77 6.64 27.37
CA ILE A 92 9.56 7.11 26.23
C ILE A 92 9.20 8.59 25.97
N PRO A 93 10.21 9.50 25.96
CA PRO A 93 9.97 10.90 25.63
C PRO A 93 9.36 11.06 24.23
N GLN A 94 8.47 12.05 24.06
CA GLN A 94 7.75 12.29 22.82
C GLN A 94 8.67 12.44 21.59
N PHE A 95 9.84 13.09 21.74
CA PHE A 95 10.80 13.23 20.63
C PHE A 95 11.35 11.89 20.15
N ALA A 96 11.61 10.94 21.06
CA ALA A 96 12.08 9.61 20.73
C ALA A 96 10.97 8.77 20.08
N MET A 97 9.73 8.92 20.57
CA MET A 97 8.55 8.31 19.95
C MET A 97 8.35 8.82 18.52
N ASN A 98 8.43 10.14 18.30
CA ASN A 98 8.33 10.75 16.98
C ASN A 98 9.43 10.24 16.02
N ALA A 99 10.67 10.09 16.50
CA ALA A 99 11.76 9.52 15.71
C ALA A 99 11.51 8.05 15.32
N MET A 100 10.94 7.26 16.21
CA MET A 100 10.53 5.87 15.92
C MET A 100 9.41 5.85 14.88
N ILE A 101 8.41 6.69 15.02
CA ILE A 101 7.27 6.78 14.10
C ILE A 101 7.72 7.25 12.71
N SER A 102 8.60 8.26 12.63
CA SER A 102 9.16 8.71 11.33
C SER A 102 9.89 7.57 10.61
N ARG A 103 10.68 6.76 11.33
CA ARG A 103 11.33 5.57 10.76
C ARG A 103 10.32 4.54 10.26
N LEU A 104 9.19 4.39 10.96
CA LEU A 104 8.12 3.49 10.55
C LEU A 104 7.45 3.99 9.28
N LEU A 105 7.13 5.28 9.20
CA LEU A 105 6.44 5.90 8.07
C LEU A 105 7.24 5.83 6.78
N VAL A 106 8.54 6.12 6.81
CA VAL A 106 9.39 6.06 5.60
C VAL A 106 9.64 4.65 5.09
N THR A 107 9.15 3.61 5.79
CA THR A 107 9.39 2.22 5.40
C THR A 107 8.48 1.80 4.25
N TRP A 108 7.20 2.19 4.26
CA TRP A 108 6.20 1.68 3.31
C TRP A 108 4.91 2.50 3.19
N GLN A 109 4.93 3.77 3.58
CA GLN A 109 3.81 4.66 3.31
C GLN A 109 3.75 5.05 1.82
N HIS A 110 2.57 5.49 1.42
CA HIS A 110 2.35 6.03 0.09
C HIS A 110 2.60 7.55 0.08
N PRO A 111 3.11 8.12 -1.03
CA PRO A 111 3.17 9.55 -1.20
C PRO A 111 1.76 10.13 -1.32
N GLU A 112 1.56 11.32 -0.76
CA GLU A 112 0.32 12.08 -0.88
C GLU A 112 0.05 12.46 -2.34
N SER A 113 -1.18 12.28 -2.82
CA SER A 113 -1.55 12.63 -4.19
C SER A 113 -1.35 14.11 -4.50
N SER A 114 -1.53 14.99 -3.51
CA SER A 114 -1.27 16.43 -3.66
C SER A 114 0.14 16.77 -4.12
N LEU A 115 1.11 15.87 -3.95
CA LEU A 115 2.47 16.03 -4.47
C LEU A 115 2.47 16.12 -6.01
N PHE A 116 1.64 15.31 -6.64
CA PHE A 116 1.49 15.28 -8.10
C PHE A 116 0.63 16.44 -8.61
N ASP A 117 -0.42 16.81 -7.88
CA ASP A 117 -1.22 18.00 -8.17
C ASP A 117 -0.38 19.28 -8.10
N ASP A 118 0.59 19.34 -7.20
CA ASP A 118 1.55 20.45 -7.05
C ASP A 118 2.69 20.40 -8.10
N GLY A 119 2.79 19.32 -8.90
CA GLY A 119 3.64 19.26 -10.10
C GLY A 119 4.83 18.29 -10.02
N ALA A 120 4.93 17.40 -9.06
CA ALA A 120 5.88 16.30 -9.14
C ALA A 120 5.55 15.39 -10.32
N ILE A 121 6.55 14.79 -10.97
CA ILE A 121 6.35 13.87 -12.07
C ILE A 121 6.87 12.47 -11.75
N LEU A 122 6.30 11.47 -12.43
CA LEU A 122 6.77 10.10 -12.40
C LEU A 122 7.65 9.82 -13.62
N ILE A 123 8.80 9.23 -13.36
CA ILE A 123 9.72 8.76 -14.40
C ILE A 123 9.98 7.26 -14.23
N ASN A 124 10.22 6.59 -15.36
CA ASN A 124 10.63 5.18 -15.37
C ASN A 124 12.17 5.05 -15.29
N ARG A 125 12.66 3.82 -15.29
CA ARG A 125 14.12 3.55 -15.31
C ARG A 125 14.84 4.04 -16.56
N LYS A 126 14.13 4.38 -17.62
CA LYS A 126 14.70 4.99 -18.82
C LYS A 126 14.79 6.50 -18.74
N GLY A 127 14.31 7.13 -17.63
CA GLY A 127 14.27 8.57 -17.46
C GLY A 127 13.11 9.23 -18.19
N GLU A 128 12.09 8.48 -18.61
CA GLU A 128 10.94 8.96 -19.38
C GLU A 128 9.73 9.16 -18.46
N ARG A 129 9.01 10.27 -18.62
CA ARG A 129 7.66 10.46 -18.07
C ARG A 129 6.69 9.62 -18.87
N PHE A 130 5.78 8.88 -18.23
CA PHE A 130 4.98 7.84 -18.89
C PHE A 130 3.49 7.89 -18.61
N CYS A 131 3.02 8.81 -17.77
CA CYS A 131 1.60 8.94 -17.44
C CYS A 131 1.24 10.37 -17.04
N ASP A 132 -0.05 10.62 -16.86
CA ASP A 132 -0.55 11.76 -16.11
C ASP A 132 -0.65 11.35 -14.63
N GLU A 133 0.17 11.95 -13.81
CA GLU A 133 0.31 11.62 -12.40
C GLU A 133 -0.90 12.02 -11.56
N THR A 134 -1.75 12.89 -12.06
CA THR A 134 -2.94 13.38 -11.34
C THR A 134 -4.13 12.44 -11.45
N LEU A 135 -4.11 11.51 -12.42
CA LEU A 135 -5.23 10.61 -12.69
C LEU A 135 -5.13 9.30 -11.90
N TRP A 136 -5.93 9.16 -10.87
CA TRP A 136 -6.13 7.89 -10.18
C TRP A 136 -7.34 7.14 -10.76
N PRO A 137 -7.28 5.83 -10.99
CA PRO A 137 -6.17 4.86 -10.76
C PRO A 137 -5.24 4.68 -11.96
N GLU A 138 -5.35 5.51 -12.99
CA GLU A 138 -4.60 5.38 -14.25
C GLU A 138 -3.08 5.43 -14.00
N ARG A 139 -2.65 6.29 -13.08
CA ARG A 139 -1.25 6.40 -12.64
C ARG A 139 -0.71 5.06 -12.14
N GLU A 140 -1.41 4.40 -11.25
CA GLU A 140 -0.98 3.13 -10.66
C GLU A 140 -0.98 1.98 -11.68
N ILE A 141 -1.94 1.99 -12.60
CA ILE A 141 -1.98 1.03 -13.72
C ILE A 141 -0.79 1.25 -14.64
N ALA A 142 -0.47 2.50 -14.98
CA ALA A 142 0.68 2.85 -15.79
C ALA A 142 2.01 2.47 -15.12
N VAL A 143 2.14 2.64 -13.80
CA VAL A 143 3.30 2.17 -13.03
C VAL A 143 3.43 0.65 -13.10
N ALA A 144 2.35 -0.10 -12.89
CA ALA A 144 2.36 -1.56 -12.95
C ALA A 144 2.68 -2.11 -14.36
N ALA A 145 2.53 -1.29 -15.39
CA ALA A 145 2.90 -1.63 -16.77
C ALA A 145 4.38 -1.33 -17.11
N GLN A 146 5.12 -0.59 -16.24
CA GLN A 146 6.54 -0.29 -16.47
C GLN A 146 7.41 -1.54 -16.27
N PRO A 147 8.63 -1.58 -16.86
CA PRO A 147 9.62 -2.59 -16.53
C PRO A 147 9.87 -2.67 -15.01
N GLU A 148 9.94 -3.89 -14.47
CA GLU A 148 10.07 -4.15 -13.01
C GLU A 148 8.90 -3.59 -12.17
N LYS A 149 7.87 -3.02 -12.83
CA LYS A 149 6.70 -2.38 -12.18
C LYS A 149 7.09 -1.23 -11.26
N GLU A 150 8.15 -0.51 -11.61
CA GLU A 150 8.77 0.53 -10.79
C GLU A 150 8.70 1.90 -11.45
N CYS A 151 8.62 2.92 -10.61
CA CYS A 151 8.76 4.31 -10.99
C CYS A 151 9.56 5.11 -9.95
N PHE A 152 9.94 6.31 -10.33
CA PHE A 152 10.64 7.26 -9.48
C PHE A 152 9.92 8.60 -9.53
N ILE A 153 9.89 9.31 -8.40
CA ILE A 153 9.26 10.62 -8.27
C ILE A 153 10.36 11.67 -8.40
N LEU A 154 10.23 12.55 -9.38
CA LEU A 154 11.14 13.67 -9.59
C LEU A 154 10.54 14.94 -9.01
N LEU A 155 11.33 15.64 -8.20
CA LEU A 155 11.01 16.91 -7.57
C LEU A 155 12.12 17.92 -7.87
N ASP A 156 11.74 19.17 -8.11
CA ASP A 156 12.65 20.30 -8.05
C ASP A 156 12.88 20.76 -6.58
N ARG A 157 13.72 21.78 -6.39
CA ARG A 157 13.98 22.36 -5.07
C ARG A 157 12.70 22.88 -4.41
N SER A 158 11.87 23.60 -5.15
CA SER A 158 10.65 24.24 -4.66
C SER A 158 9.67 23.21 -4.08
N LEU A 159 9.45 22.11 -4.80
CA LEU A 159 8.62 21.01 -4.33
C LEU A 159 9.25 20.29 -3.14
N ALA A 160 10.55 19.98 -3.18
CA ALA A 160 11.23 19.32 -2.08
C ALA A 160 11.19 20.12 -0.78
N GLU A 161 11.40 21.45 -0.85
CA GLU A 161 11.27 22.36 0.30
C GLU A 161 9.82 22.43 0.80
N ARG A 162 8.85 22.58 -0.10
CA ARG A 162 7.43 22.63 0.23
C ARG A 162 6.93 21.38 0.93
N TYR A 163 7.38 20.19 0.49
CA TYR A 163 7.03 18.90 1.07
C TYR A 163 8.00 18.45 2.18
N SER A 164 8.84 19.35 2.67
CA SER A 164 9.68 19.16 3.86
C SER A 164 9.15 19.87 5.09
N GLN A 165 7.97 20.49 5.02
CA GLN A 165 7.40 21.28 6.13
C GLN A 165 5.88 21.27 6.15
N TRP A 166 5.31 21.55 7.32
CA TRP A 166 3.88 21.74 7.50
C TRP A 166 3.35 22.87 6.57
N PRO A 167 2.15 22.77 5.98
CA PRO A 167 1.15 21.68 6.12
C PRO A 167 1.28 20.59 5.04
N LYS A 168 2.34 20.57 4.26
CA LYS A 168 2.54 19.61 3.16
C LYS A 168 3.37 18.42 3.62
N PHE A 169 2.88 17.22 3.35
CA PHE A 169 3.53 15.97 3.71
C PHE A 169 3.82 15.15 2.46
N ILE A 170 4.89 14.35 2.49
CA ILE A 170 5.10 13.32 1.47
C ILE A 170 4.35 12.05 1.85
N SER A 171 4.35 11.69 3.14
CA SER A 171 3.59 10.55 3.66
C SER A 171 2.96 10.92 4.98
N THR A 172 1.79 10.35 5.26
CA THR A 172 1.07 10.63 6.50
C THR A 172 0.40 9.38 7.06
N ALA A 173 0.34 9.33 8.39
CA ALA A 173 -0.62 8.54 9.13
C ALA A 173 -1.58 9.53 9.80
N PRO A 174 -2.81 9.69 9.32
CA PRO A 174 -3.73 10.73 9.79
C PRO A 174 -3.84 10.76 11.31
N LYS A 175 -3.68 11.95 11.91
CA LYS A 175 -3.75 12.21 13.35
C LYS A 175 -2.68 11.51 14.21
N ILE A 176 -1.73 10.77 13.60
CA ILE A 176 -0.70 10.03 14.32
C ILE A 176 0.69 10.64 14.06
N ALA A 177 1.11 10.68 12.80
CA ALA A 177 2.44 11.11 12.43
C ALA A 177 2.56 11.50 10.96
N TYR A 178 3.64 12.16 10.61
CA TYR A 178 3.92 12.65 9.29
C TYR A 178 5.38 12.41 8.93
N ALA A 179 5.67 12.14 7.64
CA ALA A 179 7.01 12.09 7.08
C ALA A 179 7.11 13.06 5.91
N TYR A 180 8.24 13.76 5.85
CA TYR A 180 8.57 14.78 4.87
C TYR A 180 9.68 14.30 3.93
N VAL A 181 9.90 15.00 2.82
CA VAL A 181 11.04 14.72 1.92
C VAL A 181 12.35 14.68 2.71
N ALA A 182 12.57 15.60 3.64
CA ALA A 182 13.76 15.63 4.50
C ALA A 182 13.92 14.36 5.35
N ASP A 183 12.83 13.72 5.78
CA ASP A 183 12.89 12.46 6.52
C ASP A 183 13.33 11.30 5.61
N TYR A 184 12.85 11.24 4.37
CA TYR A 184 13.30 10.25 3.40
C TYR A 184 14.79 10.43 3.07
N LEU A 185 15.24 11.65 2.81
CA LEU A 185 16.66 11.95 2.56
C LEU A 185 17.56 11.51 3.72
N ARG A 186 17.10 11.66 4.96
CA ARG A 186 17.85 11.26 6.16
C ARG A 186 17.81 9.78 6.47
N LEU A 187 16.62 9.14 6.32
CA LEU A 187 16.35 7.80 6.84
C LEU A 187 16.34 6.72 5.75
N ARG A 188 16.21 7.11 4.49
CA ARG A 188 16.13 6.21 3.33
C ARG A 188 17.06 6.67 2.19
N PRO A 189 18.38 6.80 2.45
CA PRO A 189 19.35 7.18 1.41
C PRO A 189 19.45 6.15 0.27
N ASP A 190 18.85 4.98 0.45
CA ASP A 190 18.68 3.93 -0.55
C ASP A 190 17.66 4.29 -1.64
N ILE A 191 16.66 5.12 -1.32
CA ILE A 191 15.59 5.53 -2.24
C ILE A 191 15.44 7.04 -2.40
N ALA A 192 16.14 7.84 -1.62
CA ALA A 192 16.01 9.30 -1.65
C ALA A 192 17.37 9.95 -1.84
N VAL A 193 17.54 10.66 -2.94
CA VAL A 193 18.79 11.35 -3.29
C VAL A 193 18.46 12.78 -3.71
N GLN A 194 19.26 13.71 -3.25
CA GLN A 194 19.16 15.12 -3.61
C GLN A 194 20.53 15.67 -4.01
N SER A 195 20.60 16.42 -5.12
CA SER A 195 21.81 17.08 -5.60
C SER A 195 21.45 18.32 -6.44
N PRO A 196 22.35 19.34 -6.52
CA PRO A 196 22.24 20.39 -7.53
C PRO A 196 22.40 19.85 -8.96
N SER A 197 23.13 18.75 -9.17
CA SER A 197 23.33 18.11 -10.47
C SER A 197 22.30 17.04 -10.70
N ILE A 198 21.61 17.12 -11.85
CA ILE A 198 20.66 16.10 -12.31
C ILE A 198 21.38 14.78 -12.64
N GLU A 199 22.61 14.84 -13.15
CA GLU A 199 23.44 13.68 -13.45
C GLU A 199 23.71 12.86 -12.20
N THR A 200 24.03 13.53 -11.08
CA THR A 200 24.28 12.87 -9.79
C THR A 200 23.05 12.11 -9.27
N VAL A 201 21.86 12.71 -9.35
CA VAL A 201 20.64 12.03 -8.88
C VAL A 201 20.23 10.91 -9.85
N ALA A 202 20.45 11.09 -11.14
CA ALA A 202 20.19 10.07 -12.16
C ALA A 202 21.12 8.85 -11.98
N GLU A 203 22.41 9.07 -11.83
CA GLU A 203 23.42 8.02 -11.62
C GLU A 203 23.11 7.17 -10.38
N ARG A 204 22.75 7.82 -9.27
CA ARG A 204 22.43 7.13 -8.00
C ARG A 204 21.22 6.21 -8.11
N HIS A 205 20.34 6.45 -9.05
CA HIS A 205 19.16 5.59 -9.34
C HIS A 205 19.33 4.73 -10.59
N ASN A 206 20.50 4.73 -11.23
CA ASN A 206 20.78 4.04 -12.50
C ASN A 206 19.79 4.46 -13.62
N ILE A 207 19.54 5.76 -13.71
CA ILE A 207 18.68 6.37 -14.75
C ILE A 207 19.59 7.11 -15.74
N PRO A 208 19.37 6.98 -17.07
CA PRO A 208 20.13 7.73 -18.07
C PRO A 208 19.91 9.24 -17.94
N ALA A 209 20.96 10.01 -17.63
CA ALA A 209 20.87 11.45 -17.40
C ALA A 209 20.38 12.21 -18.63
N ASP A 210 20.84 11.85 -19.83
CA ASP A 210 20.40 12.49 -21.11
C ASP A 210 18.91 12.33 -21.36
N ALA A 211 18.33 11.17 -21.03
CA ALA A 211 16.91 10.95 -21.17
C ALA A 211 16.12 11.78 -20.13
N LEU A 212 16.65 11.87 -18.92
CA LEU A 212 16.04 12.66 -17.85
C LEU A 212 16.05 14.17 -18.19
N HIS A 213 17.15 14.68 -18.74
CA HIS A 213 17.22 16.07 -19.25
C HIS A 213 16.13 16.34 -20.29
N LYS A 214 15.98 15.46 -21.29
CA LYS A 214 14.94 15.58 -22.32
C LYS A 214 13.52 15.58 -21.71
N THR A 215 13.29 14.73 -20.71
CA THR A 215 12.01 14.65 -20.00
C THR A 215 11.71 15.94 -19.24
N ILE A 216 12.71 16.52 -18.57
CA ILE A 216 12.56 17.79 -17.84
C ILE A 216 12.28 18.92 -18.83
N GLU A 217 13.03 19.01 -19.93
CA GLU A 217 12.82 20.02 -20.97
C GLU A 217 11.42 19.93 -21.57
N ALA A 218 11.00 18.73 -21.97
CA ALA A 218 9.65 18.50 -22.50
C ALA A 218 8.55 18.86 -21.50
N THR A 219 8.77 18.53 -20.21
CA THR A 219 7.83 18.86 -19.13
C THR A 219 7.76 20.38 -18.93
N ASN A 220 8.87 21.09 -18.93
CA ASN A 220 8.94 22.53 -18.75
C ASN A 220 8.28 23.27 -19.94
N ASN A 221 8.49 22.79 -21.17
CA ASN A 221 7.83 23.33 -22.36
C ASN A 221 6.30 23.16 -22.27
N ALA A 222 5.83 21.98 -21.85
CA ALA A 222 4.40 21.72 -21.67
C ALA A 222 3.79 22.61 -20.56
N ARG A 223 4.50 22.80 -19.44
CA ARG A 223 4.06 23.69 -18.35
C ARG A 223 3.98 25.14 -18.79
N THR A 224 4.99 25.64 -19.47
CA THR A 224 5.01 27.00 -20.00
C THR A 224 3.85 27.23 -20.96
N SER A 225 3.54 26.25 -21.82
CA SER A 225 2.42 26.32 -22.74
C SER A 225 1.05 26.30 -22.04
N ALA A 226 0.97 25.76 -20.82
CA ALA A 226 -0.21 25.70 -19.98
C ALA A 226 -0.24 26.81 -18.91
N ASP A 227 0.64 27.79 -18.99
CA ASP A 227 0.81 28.89 -18.01
C ASP A 227 1.11 28.38 -16.58
N LEU A 228 1.79 27.23 -16.48
CA LEU A 228 2.26 26.65 -15.24
C LEU A 228 3.75 26.95 -15.02
N LYS A 229 4.17 27.06 -13.76
CA LYS A 229 5.56 27.31 -13.42
C LYS A 229 6.45 26.12 -13.85
N PRO A 230 7.50 26.35 -14.65
CA PRO A 230 8.51 25.34 -14.94
C PRO A 230 9.23 24.88 -13.67
N PHE A 231 9.90 23.72 -13.71
CA PHE A 231 10.82 23.31 -12.66
C PHE A 231 11.94 24.33 -12.48
N ASP A 232 12.33 24.61 -11.22
CA ASP A 232 13.60 25.27 -10.99
C ASP A 232 14.76 24.25 -11.14
N ASP A 233 15.88 24.69 -11.69
CA ASP A 233 17.05 23.86 -11.95
C ASP A 233 18.13 23.92 -10.85
N LEU A 234 17.78 24.47 -9.71
CA LEU A 234 18.74 24.75 -8.63
C LEU A 234 19.10 23.50 -7.81
N ARG A 235 18.15 22.57 -7.68
CA ARG A 235 18.36 21.32 -6.95
C ARG A 235 17.30 20.30 -7.29
N TRP A 236 17.74 19.09 -7.54
CA TRP A 236 16.89 17.97 -7.92
C TRP A 236 16.79 16.94 -6.81
N THR A 237 15.63 16.35 -6.65
CA THR A 237 15.38 15.24 -5.73
C THR A 237 14.69 14.12 -6.48
N ILE A 238 15.22 12.90 -6.36
CA ILE A 238 14.54 11.68 -6.82
C ILE A 238 14.22 10.82 -5.60
N LEU A 239 12.95 10.39 -5.53
CA LEU A 239 12.46 9.44 -4.56
C LEU A 239 11.99 8.17 -5.30
N GLY A 240 12.49 7.02 -4.93
CA GLY A 240 12.13 5.75 -5.55
C GLY A 240 13.24 4.70 -5.47
N PRO A 241 12.94 3.44 -5.84
CA PRO A 241 11.73 3.06 -6.56
C PRO A 241 10.47 3.04 -5.70
N ALA A 242 9.35 3.28 -6.37
CA ALA A 242 8.00 3.07 -5.89
C ALA A 242 7.24 2.14 -6.83
N LYS A 243 6.28 1.40 -6.31
CA LYS A 243 5.42 0.46 -7.04
C LYS A 243 3.96 0.71 -6.73
N ALA A 244 3.09 0.27 -7.63
CA ALA A 244 1.66 0.23 -7.38
C ALA A 244 1.28 -1.05 -6.62
N TYR A 245 0.50 -0.91 -5.55
CA TYR A 245 0.05 -2.05 -4.75
C TYR A 245 -1.42 -1.95 -4.38
N PHE A 246 -2.09 -3.10 -4.34
CA PHE A 246 -3.29 -3.27 -3.54
C PHE A 246 -2.91 -3.50 -2.07
N THR A 247 -3.48 -2.72 -1.17
CA THR A 247 -3.26 -2.88 0.27
C THR A 247 -4.01 -4.10 0.78
N THR A 248 -5.26 -4.26 0.37
CA THR A 248 -6.13 -5.40 0.70
C THR A 248 -7.34 -5.41 -0.24
N THR A 249 -8.15 -6.48 -0.17
CA THR A 249 -9.43 -6.56 -0.89
C THR A 249 -10.60 -6.55 0.09
N GLU A 250 -11.76 -6.07 -0.36
CA GLU A 250 -12.99 -5.99 0.43
C GLU A 250 -14.02 -7.06 0.04
N GLY A 251 -13.66 -7.93 -0.90
CA GLY A 251 -14.50 -9.07 -1.29
C GLY A 251 -14.37 -10.25 -0.34
N GLY A 252 -15.46 -10.98 -0.13
CA GLY A 252 -15.49 -12.16 0.71
C GLY A 252 -16.76 -12.98 0.56
N ALA A 253 -16.75 -14.18 1.14
CA ALA A 253 -17.91 -15.04 1.19
C ALA A 253 -19.06 -14.39 1.98
N ALA A 254 -20.28 -14.56 1.47
CA ALA A 254 -21.50 -14.23 2.19
C ALA A 254 -21.60 -15.08 3.47
N ILE A 255 -21.92 -14.46 4.59
CA ILE A 255 -22.04 -15.13 5.89
C ILE A 255 -23.27 -14.67 6.63
N ASN A 256 -23.79 -15.50 7.53
CA ASN A 256 -24.80 -15.11 8.51
C ASN A 256 -24.16 -14.66 9.84
N GLN A 257 -25.01 -14.35 10.83
CA GLN A 257 -24.56 -13.91 12.17
C GLN A 257 -23.80 -14.99 12.97
N GLN A 258 -23.88 -16.25 12.56
CA GLN A 258 -23.13 -17.39 13.09
C GLN A 258 -21.85 -17.67 12.31
N PHE A 259 -21.51 -16.81 11.34
CA PHE A 259 -20.36 -16.94 10.44
C PHE A 259 -20.41 -18.16 9.52
N GLN A 260 -21.58 -18.79 9.38
CA GLN A 260 -21.80 -19.84 8.38
C GLN A 260 -21.81 -19.22 7.00
N THR A 261 -21.09 -19.84 6.08
CA THR A 261 -21.04 -19.41 4.69
C THR A 261 -22.37 -19.68 3.99
N LEU A 262 -22.86 -18.74 3.20
CA LEU A 262 -24.16 -18.81 2.52
C LEU A 262 -24.00 -19.15 1.04
N ASP A 263 -24.93 -19.95 0.51
CA ASP A 263 -25.06 -20.23 -0.92
C ASP A 263 -25.73 -19.06 -1.68
N GLU A 264 -25.90 -19.17 -3.00
CA GLU A 264 -26.54 -18.16 -3.83
C GLU A 264 -28.01 -17.87 -3.43
N ASN A 265 -28.67 -18.78 -2.73
CA ASN A 265 -30.04 -18.63 -2.24
C ASN A 265 -30.10 -18.10 -0.80
N GLY A 266 -28.95 -17.75 -0.21
CA GLY A 266 -28.87 -17.27 1.17
C GLY A 266 -29.00 -18.37 2.23
N ARG A 267 -28.88 -19.65 1.86
CA ARG A 267 -28.97 -20.78 2.80
C ARG A 267 -27.58 -21.15 3.30
N PRO A 268 -27.43 -21.46 4.61
CA PRO A 268 -26.15 -21.89 5.16
C PRO A 268 -25.63 -23.19 4.52
N ILE A 269 -24.38 -23.20 4.12
CA ILE A 269 -23.67 -24.41 3.68
C ILE A 269 -23.29 -25.22 4.92
N PRO A 270 -23.78 -26.46 5.08
CA PRO A 270 -23.56 -27.22 6.30
C PRO A 270 -22.07 -27.42 6.63
N GLY A 271 -21.69 -27.06 7.87
CA GLY A 271 -20.33 -27.23 8.36
C GLY A 271 -19.27 -26.28 7.78
N LEU A 272 -19.64 -25.33 6.92
CA LEU A 272 -18.70 -24.36 6.33
C LEU A 272 -18.88 -22.98 6.97
N TYR A 273 -17.75 -22.38 7.40
CA TYR A 273 -17.67 -21.06 8.03
C TYR A 273 -16.59 -20.23 7.34
N ALA A 274 -16.77 -18.91 7.31
CA ALA A 274 -15.73 -17.99 6.82
C ALA A 274 -15.59 -16.81 7.77
N VAL A 275 -14.34 -16.38 8.01
CA VAL A 275 -13.97 -15.33 8.94
C VAL A 275 -12.88 -14.43 8.38
N GLY A 276 -12.65 -13.29 9.03
CA GLY A 276 -11.67 -12.31 8.54
C GLY A 276 -12.01 -11.85 7.13
N GLN A 277 -11.00 -11.61 6.31
CA GLN A 277 -11.21 -11.12 4.95
C GLN A 277 -11.84 -12.15 4.01
N THR A 278 -11.65 -13.44 4.25
CA THR A 278 -12.36 -14.50 3.50
C THR A 278 -13.88 -14.43 3.77
N GLY A 279 -14.31 -14.03 4.96
CA GLY A 279 -15.71 -13.99 5.39
C GLY A 279 -16.16 -12.57 5.76
N LEU A 280 -16.07 -11.62 4.82
CA LEU A 280 -16.53 -10.25 5.04
C LEU A 280 -18.06 -10.11 5.02
N GLY A 281 -18.78 -11.04 4.37
CA GLY A 281 -20.24 -11.01 4.36
C GLY A 281 -20.86 -9.80 3.69
N GLY A 282 -20.15 -9.15 2.77
CA GLY A 282 -20.58 -7.93 2.10
C GLY A 282 -20.17 -6.63 2.83
N GLN A 283 -19.45 -6.72 3.95
CA GLN A 283 -18.93 -5.54 4.65
C GLN A 283 -17.74 -4.95 3.90
N ILE A 284 -17.63 -3.61 3.92
CA ILE A 284 -16.49 -2.85 3.41
C ILE A 284 -15.84 -2.17 4.63
N LEU A 285 -14.58 -2.54 4.94
CA LEU A 285 -13.91 -2.14 6.16
C LEU A 285 -12.83 -1.07 5.91
N TRP A 286 -13.20 0.00 5.22
CA TRP A 286 -12.27 1.11 4.93
C TRP A 286 -11.94 1.91 6.20
N GLY A 287 -10.98 1.39 6.94
CA GLY A 287 -10.52 2.08 8.13
C GLY A 287 -9.31 1.39 8.76
N HIS A 288 -8.41 2.20 9.32
CA HIS A 288 -7.22 1.68 9.97
C HIS A 288 -7.57 0.72 11.11
N GLY A 289 -7.08 -0.53 11.01
CA GLY A 289 -7.25 -1.56 12.03
C GLY A 289 -8.59 -2.31 11.98
N LEU A 290 -9.57 -1.91 11.16
CA LEU A 290 -10.87 -2.59 11.09
C LEU A 290 -10.75 -4.03 10.60
N HIS A 291 -9.93 -4.31 9.59
CA HIS A 291 -9.67 -5.68 9.11
C HIS A 291 -9.07 -6.57 10.21
N ILE A 292 -8.14 -6.03 11.00
CA ILE A 292 -7.54 -6.76 12.13
C ILE A 292 -8.59 -7.02 13.21
N ALA A 293 -9.37 -6.01 13.58
CA ALA A 293 -10.45 -6.13 14.55
C ALA A 293 -11.50 -7.16 14.11
N TRP A 294 -11.90 -7.11 12.84
CA TRP A 294 -12.83 -8.07 12.25
C TRP A 294 -12.27 -9.49 12.25
N ALA A 295 -11.02 -9.70 11.82
CA ALA A 295 -10.40 -11.01 11.81
C ALA A 295 -10.34 -11.65 13.21
N MET A 296 -9.96 -10.86 14.24
CA MET A 296 -9.92 -11.34 15.62
C MET A 296 -11.33 -11.62 16.19
N THR A 297 -12.29 -10.73 15.93
CA THR A 297 -13.65 -10.85 16.45
C THR A 297 -14.40 -11.98 15.77
N SER A 298 -14.44 -12.00 14.43
CA SER A 298 -15.12 -13.03 13.66
C SER A 298 -14.55 -14.41 13.91
N GLY A 299 -13.21 -14.54 13.95
CA GLY A 299 -12.53 -15.80 14.26
C GLY A 299 -12.89 -16.34 15.65
N ARG A 300 -12.90 -15.47 16.67
CA ARG A 300 -13.30 -15.85 18.03
C ARG A 300 -14.75 -16.30 18.12
N LEU A 301 -15.68 -15.56 17.49
CA LEU A 301 -17.12 -15.87 17.54
C LEU A 301 -17.45 -17.13 16.75
N ALA A 302 -16.91 -17.27 15.53
CA ALA A 302 -17.09 -18.49 14.75
C ALA A 302 -16.52 -19.73 15.46
N GLY A 303 -15.33 -19.61 16.05
CA GLY A 303 -14.72 -20.69 16.84
C GLY A 303 -15.59 -21.15 18.01
N ARG A 304 -16.21 -20.20 18.74
CA ARG A 304 -17.16 -20.51 19.81
C ARG A 304 -18.40 -21.26 19.25
N HIS A 305 -18.96 -20.78 18.15
CA HIS A 305 -20.12 -21.41 17.53
C HIS A 305 -19.81 -22.83 17.06
N VAL A 306 -18.70 -23.02 16.33
CA VAL A 306 -18.29 -24.35 15.85
C VAL A 306 -18.04 -25.33 17.01
N ALA A 307 -17.47 -24.85 18.14
CA ALA A 307 -17.21 -25.69 19.31
C ALA A 307 -18.51 -26.15 20.03
N GLN A 308 -19.61 -25.47 19.83
CA GLN A 308 -20.91 -25.81 20.41
C GLN A 308 -21.73 -26.77 19.54
N LEU A 309 -21.29 -27.05 18.30
CA LEU A 309 -21.98 -27.99 17.44
C LEU A 309 -21.92 -29.40 18.08
N ARG A 310 -23.09 -29.89 18.50
CA ARG A 310 -23.24 -31.30 18.89
C ARG A 310 -23.37 -32.10 17.61
N PHE A 311 -22.61 -33.18 17.51
CA PHE A 311 -22.74 -34.15 16.43
C PHE A 311 -23.77 -35.17 16.88
N GLU A 312 -24.91 -35.21 16.19
CA GLU A 312 -25.85 -36.32 16.20
C GLU A 312 -25.28 -37.46 15.36
#